data_2788cc3ce5f8a69a1b2559983c40e395
#
_entry.id   2788cc3ce5f8a69a1b2559983c40e395
#
_cell.length_a   1.000
_cell.length_b   1.000
_cell.length_c   1.000
_cell.angle_alpha   90.00
_cell.angle_beta   90.00
_cell.angle_gamma   90.00
#
_symmetry.space_group_name_H-M   'P 1'
#
loop_
_entity.id
_entity.type
_entity.pdbx_description
1 polymer ?
#
loop_
_entity_poly.entity_id
_entity_poly.type
_entity_poly.pdbx_seq_one_letter_code
_entity_poly.pdbx_strand_id
1 'polypeptide(L)'
;MIKYFTCGKVEIPLALITGVSWTVTARTSQKTGGYERALGKESMSISVRAVFSYAVCEAMEMSEGQISSLYNRLSSLTTDCLDEPSRLIIGDMEPVPTLEFALTSCNKTQTYDPLFDPTMEFDMTFSGVRCVKEMARKETLTNVETSGQLPDVSISRGGRTLNIRDSYTIDRLVVRQSSVDIGFTVRDDLTVISRDGFLTDLCDGTATVTVQDRVYSIIAATVESNHVEISGSFWPVQSQKPFMKTYTDTTLKALFSELCERAGIEGDVRVDGEVSYYLNSASPMDSLAALIESCGAISLWREGKFMIVDVPASIGDGMVLDARVDAGNDASERITACVWSDGLTSQMAGNTKGRGISVSSAYSGEARARQCLAQARLLANHIVVECPIALGVEQGSAVRVQIADSMVNGIVTQFEADYMTWRATYYVSYI
;
A
#
# COMPACT_ATOMS: atom_id res chain seq x y z
N MET A 1 4.69 46.90 0.22
CA MET A 1 4.72 45.71 -0.67
C MET A 1 3.73 44.68 -0.12
N ILE A 2 2.74 44.33 -0.91
CA ILE A 2 1.69 43.36 -0.49
C ILE A 2 2.29 41.97 -0.47
N LYS A 3 2.14 41.25 0.63
CA LYS A 3 2.55 39.86 0.75
C LYS A 3 1.39 38.93 0.43
N TYR A 4 1.68 37.80 -0.18
CA TYR A 4 0.67 36.85 -0.67
C TYR A 4 0.84 35.47 -0.07
N PHE A 5 -0.27 34.76 0.05
CA PHE A 5 -0.31 33.32 0.10
C PHE A 5 -0.38 32.82 -1.34
N THR A 6 0.53 31.96 -1.74
CA THR A 6 0.60 31.41 -3.10
C THR A 6 0.70 29.91 -3.09
N CYS A 7 -0.10 29.25 -3.93
CA CYS A 7 0.02 27.84 -4.26
C CYS A 7 -0.42 27.65 -5.72
N GLY A 8 0.53 27.52 -6.62
CA GLY A 8 0.28 27.50 -8.06
C GLY A 8 -0.41 28.78 -8.55
N LYS A 9 -1.58 28.64 -9.15
CA LYS A 9 -2.42 29.76 -9.63
C LYS A 9 -3.24 30.43 -8.51
N VAL A 10 -3.29 29.81 -7.31
CA VAL A 10 -3.97 30.41 -6.15
C VAL A 10 -3.04 31.42 -5.52
N GLU A 11 -3.44 32.69 -5.55
CA GLU A 11 -2.66 33.80 -5.01
C GLU A 11 -3.60 34.77 -4.28
N ILE A 12 -3.44 34.89 -2.96
CA ILE A 12 -4.32 35.65 -2.09
C ILE A 12 -3.48 36.58 -1.21
N PRO A 13 -3.76 37.90 -1.20
CA PRO A 13 -3.12 38.81 -0.28
C PRO A 13 -3.26 38.33 1.18
N LEU A 14 -2.18 38.33 1.95
CA LEU A 14 -2.22 37.89 3.35
C LEU A 14 -3.19 38.69 4.21
N ALA A 15 -3.43 39.94 3.89
CA ALA A 15 -4.41 40.78 4.60
C ALA A 15 -5.87 40.28 4.47
N LEU A 16 -6.17 39.47 3.45
CA LEU A 16 -7.49 38.87 3.27
C LEU A 16 -7.62 37.50 3.96
N ILE A 17 -6.52 36.96 4.46
CA ILE A 17 -6.55 35.66 5.13
C ILE A 17 -6.92 35.83 6.61
N THR A 18 -8.01 35.19 7.00
CA THR A 18 -8.53 35.23 8.36
C THR A 18 -8.08 34.05 9.22
N GLY A 19 -7.58 33.00 8.60
CA GLY A 19 -7.06 31.84 9.31
C GLY A 19 -6.30 30.87 8.41
N VAL A 20 -5.23 30.29 8.98
CA VAL A 20 -4.49 29.17 8.37
C VAL A 20 -4.33 28.11 9.45
N SER A 21 -4.77 26.91 9.17
CA SER A 21 -4.61 25.77 10.08
C SER A 21 -3.94 24.60 9.36
N TRP A 22 -3.15 23.86 10.11
CA TRP A 22 -2.38 22.72 9.62
C TRP A 22 -2.88 21.46 10.31
N THR A 23 -3.15 20.42 9.54
CA THR A 23 -3.49 19.11 10.09
C THR A 23 -2.50 18.10 9.54
N VAL A 24 -1.75 17.48 10.44
CA VAL A 24 -0.89 16.34 10.11
C VAL A 24 -1.62 15.09 10.56
N THR A 25 -2.00 14.26 9.63
CA THR A 25 -2.67 12.98 9.93
C THR A 25 -1.67 11.86 9.74
N ALA A 26 -1.20 11.29 10.86
CA ALA A 26 -0.50 10.02 10.84
C ALA A 26 -1.52 8.93 10.52
N ARG A 27 -1.40 8.25 9.39
CA ARG A 27 -2.23 7.07 9.10
C ARG A 27 -1.76 5.92 9.97
N THR A 28 -2.45 5.69 11.08
CA THR A 28 -2.42 4.41 11.77
C THR A 28 -3.30 3.45 10.98
N SER A 29 -2.74 2.35 10.46
CA SER A 29 -3.54 1.32 9.81
C SER A 29 -4.43 0.65 10.86
N GLN A 30 -5.69 0.38 10.49
CA GLN A 30 -6.62 -0.37 11.33
C GLN A 30 -6.05 -1.75 11.67
N LYS A 31 -6.26 -2.15 12.92
CA LYS A 31 -5.91 -3.46 13.47
C LYS A 31 -6.57 -4.59 12.70
N THR A 32 -5.75 -5.43 12.10
CA THR A 32 -6.11 -6.82 11.88
C THR A 32 -5.08 -7.63 12.68
N GLY A 33 -5.51 -8.35 13.70
CA GLY A 33 -4.63 -9.21 14.48
C GLY A 33 -3.79 -8.55 15.59
N GLY A 34 -4.24 -7.46 16.23
CA GLY A 34 -3.64 -6.97 17.48
C GLY A 34 -2.40 -6.07 17.35
N TYR A 35 -1.93 -5.77 16.16
CA TYR A 35 -0.78 -4.89 15.93
C TYR A 35 -1.19 -3.55 15.30
N GLU A 36 -0.84 -2.43 15.96
CA GLU A 36 -0.86 -1.12 15.34
C GLU A 36 0.41 -0.95 14.51
N ARG A 37 0.28 -0.93 13.19
CA ARG A 37 1.36 -0.48 12.30
C ARG A 37 1.23 1.03 12.11
N ALA A 38 2.21 1.80 12.57
CA ALA A 38 2.44 3.13 12.09
C ALA A 38 2.97 3.03 10.65
N LEU A 39 2.08 3.14 9.66
CA LEU A 39 2.49 3.35 8.28
C LEU A 39 2.88 4.83 8.18
N GLY A 40 4.17 5.11 8.08
CA GLY A 40 4.76 6.44 8.02
C GLY A 40 4.43 7.22 6.73
N LYS A 41 3.17 7.30 6.34
CA LYS A 41 2.67 8.27 5.38
C LYS A 41 1.91 9.33 6.16
N GLU A 42 2.64 10.35 6.59
CA GLU A 42 2.03 11.58 7.06
C GLU A 42 1.34 12.25 5.88
N SER A 43 0.02 12.33 5.92
CA SER A 43 -0.71 13.23 5.04
C SER A 43 -0.83 14.57 5.76
N MET A 44 -0.35 15.62 5.12
CA MET A 44 -0.49 16.98 5.63
C MET A 44 -1.58 17.68 4.83
N SER A 45 -2.52 18.29 5.53
CA SER A 45 -3.49 19.19 4.92
C SER A 45 -3.40 20.58 5.55
N ILE A 46 -3.62 21.59 4.72
CA ILE A 46 -3.63 22.98 5.12
C ILE A 46 -5.00 23.54 4.78
N SER A 47 -5.71 24.05 5.77
CA SER A 47 -6.95 24.77 5.54
C SER A 47 -6.69 26.27 5.66
N VAL A 48 -7.10 27.00 4.62
CA VAL A 48 -6.96 28.44 4.51
C VAL A 48 -8.34 29.05 4.43
N ARG A 49 -8.64 29.93 5.36
CA ARG A 49 -9.85 30.75 5.34
C ARG A 49 -9.50 32.17 4.94
N ALA A 50 -10.17 32.68 3.93
CA ALA A 50 -9.96 34.03 3.44
C ALA A 50 -11.30 34.74 3.21
N VAL A 51 -11.31 36.05 3.39
CA VAL A 51 -12.48 36.90 3.15
C VAL A 51 -12.07 38.04 2.20
N PHE A 52 -12.64 38.03 1.00
CA PHE A 52 -12.51 39.16 0.11
C PHE A 52 -13.36 40.33 0.63
N SER A 53 -12.71 41.47 0.79
CA SER A 53 -13.36 42.75 1.18
C SER A 53 -12.78 43.87 0.33
N TYR A 54 -13.63 44.64 -0.29
CA TYR A 54 -13.22 45.79 -1.09
C TYR A 54 -12.49 46.82 -0.24
N ALA A 55 -13.02 47.11 0.95
CA ALA A 55 -12.42 48.06 1.91
C ALA A 55 -11.01 47.66 2.35
N VAL A 56 -10.75 46.33 2.51
CA VAL A 56 -9.40 45.84 2.86
C VAL A 56 -8.46 45.99 1.66
N CYS A 57 -8.95 45.75 0.44
CA CYS A 57 -8.16 45.97 -0.78
C CYS A 57 -7.79 47.45 -1.00
N GLU A 58 -8.73 48.37 -0.75
CA GLU A 58 -8.45 49.82 -0.76
C GLU A 58 -7.42 50.24 0.31
N ALA A 59 -7.54 49.70 1.52
CA ALA A 59 -6.57 49.91 2.59
C ALA A 59 -5.16 49.39 2.27
N MET A 60 -5.06 48.44 1.35
CA MET A 60 -3.78 47.95 0.79
C MET A 60 -3.27 48.82 -0.38
N GLU A 61 -3.93 49.95 -0.69
CA GLU A 61 -3.61 50.84 -1.81
C GLU A 61 -3.68 50.15 -3.20
N MET A 62 -4.57 49.16 -3.36
CA MET A 62 -4.82 48.50 -4.64
C MET A 62 -5.67 49.41 -5.52
N SER A 63 -5.34 49.50 -6.80
CA SER A 63 -6.17 50.21 -7.79
C SER A 63 -7.47 49.42 -8.06
N GLU A 64 -8.54 50.10 -8.51
CA GLU A 64 -9.80 49.47 -8.86
C GLU A 64 -9.65 48.33 -9.88
N GLY A 65 -8.74 48.45 -10.83
CA GLY A 65 -8.43 47.41 -11.81
C GLY A 65 -7.79 46.16 -11.15
N GLN A 66 -6.93 46.36 -10.15
CA GLN A 66 -6.32 45.25 -9.39
C GLN A 66 -7.36 44.57 -8.50
N ILE A 67 -8.24 45.31 -7.85
CA ILE A 67 -9.31 44.79 -7.01
C ILE A 67 -10.29 43.97 -7.85
N SER A 68 -10.71 44.50 -9.02
CA SER A 68 -11.61 43.76 -9.93
C SER A 68 -10.94 42.50 -10.49
N SER A 69 -9.66 42.57 -10.83
CA SER A 69 -8.88 41.40 -11.27
C SER A 69 -8.77 40.33 -10.17
N LEU A 70 -8.50 40.75 -8.93
CA LEU A 70 -8.41 39.88 -7.77
C LEU A 70 -9.78 39.20 -7.49
N TYR A 71 -10.87 39.99 -7.51
CA TYR A 71 -12.22 39.49 -7.36
C TYR A 71 -12.56 38.42 -8.40
N ASN A 72 -12.33 38.71 -9.67
CA ASN A 72 -12.60 37.78 -10.78
C ASN A 72 -11.78 36.47 -10.62
N ARG A 73 -10.52 36.60 -10.26
CA ARG A 73 -9.62 35.45 -10.02
C ARG A 73 -10.12 34.60 -8.86
N LEU A 74 -10.45 35.21 -7.72
CA LEU A 74 -10.96 34.50 -6.56
C LEU A 74 -12.34 33.88 -6.81
N SER A 75 -13.24 34.61 -7.50
CA SER A 75 -14.57 34.08 -7.84
C SER A 75 -14.53 32.90 -8.81
N SER A 76 -13.51 32.81 -9.66
CA SER A 76 -13.30 31.69 -10.59
C SER A 76 -12.53 30.50 -10.02
N LEU A 77 -12.01 30.60 -8.79
CA LEU A 77 -11.30 29.48 -8.16
C LEU A 77 -12.19 28.23 -8.05
N THR A 78 -11.69 27.12 -8.53
CA THR A 78 -12.27 25.77 -8.40
C THR A 78 -11.16 24.80 -8.01
N THR A 79 -11.51 23.59 -7.64
CA THR A 79 -10.53 22.52 -7.36
C THR A 79 -9.63 22.22 -8.56
N ASP A 80 -10.10 22.50 -9.78
CA ASP A 80 -9.37 22.27 -11.03
C ASP A 80 -8.35 23.39 -11.33
N CYS A 81 -8.29 24.45 -10.51
CA CYS A 81 -7.32 25.54 -10.69
C CYS A 81 -5.87 25.13 -10.45
N LEU A 82 -5.64 23.98 -9.79
CA LEU A 82 -4.32 23.38 -9.65
C LEU A 82 -4.28 22.10 -10.49
N ASP A 83 -3.97 22.23 -11.77
CA ASP A 83 -3.77 21.11 -12.68
C ASP A 83 -2.57 20.23 -12.23
N GLU A 84 -1.60 20.85 -11.56
CA GLU A 84 -0.44 20.18 -10.96
C GLU A 84 -0.23 20.64 -9.52
N PRO A 85 0.22 19.75 -8.62
CA PRO A 85 0.63 20.14 -7.28
C PRO A 85 1.73 21.21 -7.33
N SER A 86 1.67 22.17 -6.43
CA SER A 86 2.55 23.33 -6.42
C SER A 86 3.08 23.63 -5.04
N ARG A 87 4.24 24.26 -4.96
CA ARG A 87 4.81 24.74 -3.69
C ARG A 87 3.91 25.77 -3.04
N LEU A 88 3.84 25.72 -1.73
CA LEU A 88 3.06 26.66 -0.94
C LEU A 88 4.00 27.68 -0.32
N ILE A 89 3.70 28.95 -0.56
CA ILE A 89 4.47 30.09 -0.07
C ILE A 89 3.54 31.01 0.73
N ILE A 90 3.96 31.39 1.91
CA ILE A 90 3.24 32.36 2.78
C ILE A 90 4.15 33.57 2.98
N GLY A 91 3.86 34.64 2.27
CA GLY A 91 4.73 35.83 2.23
C GLY A 91 6.09 35.50 1.63
N ASP A 92 7.13 35.50 2.47
CA ASP A 92 8.51 35.20 2.05
C ASP A 92 8.97 33.80 2.54
N MET A 93 8.06 33.03 3.15
CA MET A 93 8.38 31.72 3.75
C MET A 93 7.76 30.58 2.96
N GLU A 94 8.52 29.54 2.76
CA GLU A 94 8.06 28.23 2.29
C GLU A 94 8.00 27.29 3.50
N PRO A 95 6.81 27.15 4.13
CA PRO A 95 6.73 26.47 5.44
C PRO A 95 7.05 24.96 5.34
N VAL A 96 6.83 24.34 4.20
CA VAL A 96 7.10 22.91 3.98
C VAL A 96 7.74 22.71 2.61
N PRO A 97 9.04 22.99 2.46
CA PRO A 97 9.73 22.94 1.17
C PRO A 97 9.81 21.56 0.52
N THR A 98 9.52 20.50 1.27
CA THR A 98 9.56 19.10 0.83
C THR A 98 8.25 18.59 0.25
N LEU A 99 7.17 19.39 0.33
CA LEU A 99 5.85 19.00 -0.15
C LEU A 99 5.35 19.98 -1.21
N GLU A 100 4.71 19.45 -2.22
CA GLU A 100 3.83 20.18 -3.12
C GLU A 100 2.38 19.95 -2.69
N PHE A 101 1.52 20.95 -2.89
CA PHE A 101 0.15 20.94 -2.42
C PHE A 101 -0.81 21.03 -3.59
N ALA A 102 -1.87 20.23 -3.54
CA ALA A 102 -3.00 20.28 -4.44
C ALA A 102 -4.24 20.85 -3.71
N LEU A 103 -5.00 21.70 -4.36
CA LEU A 103 -6.26 22.23 -3.84
C LEU A 103 -7.32 21.13 -3.91
N THR A 104 -7.76 20.60 -2.79
CA THR A 104 -8.71 19.47 -2.72
C THR A 104 -10.13 19.90 -2.40
N SER A 105 -10.31 21.10 -1.85
CA SER A 105 -11.63 21.66 -1.58
C SER A 105 -11.58 23.18 -1.64
N CYS A 106 -12.58 23.79 -2.26
CA CYS A 106 -12.78 25.24 -2.32
C CYS A 106 -14.28 25.56 -2.15
N ASN A 107 -14.67 25.88 -0.93
CA ASN A 107 -16.04 26.31 -0.63
C ASN A 107 -16.09 27.84 -0.64
N LYS A 108 -17.11 28.40 -1.28
CA LYS A 108 -17.31 29.84 -1.39
C LYS A 108 -18.69 30.20 -0.86
N THR A 109 -18.74 31.21 -0.01
CA THR A 109 -19.98 31.78 0.47
C THR A 109 -19.98 33.26 0.14
N GLN A 110 -20.90 33.71 -0.68
CA GLN A 110 -21.06 35.12 -1.01
C GLN A 110 -22.24 35.67 -0.24
N THR A 111 -21.97 36.69 0.55
CA THR A 111 -23.02 37.40 1.28
C THR A 111 -23.25 38.75 0.58
N TYR A 112 -24.48 38.98 0.18
CA TYR A 112 -24.90 40.24 -0.44
C TYR A 112 -25.66 41.03 0.61
N ASP A 113 -25.02 42.04 1.14
CA ASP A 113 -25.71 43.05 1.96
C ASP A 113 -25.86 44.31 1.08
N PRO A 114 -27.12 44.77 0.79
CA PRO A 114 -27.33 45.96 -0.03
C PRO A 114 -26.80 47.26 0.58
N LEU A 115 -26.41 47.26 1.84
CA LEU A 115 -25.83 48.41 2.58
C LEU A 115 -24.33 48.34 2.74
N PHE A 116 -23.70 47.21 2.40
CA PHE A 116 -22.27 46.96 2.53
C PHE A 116 -21.71 46.33 1.25
N ASP A 117 -20.40 46.50 1.07
CA ASP A 117 -19.67 45.88 -0.05
C ASP A 117 -19.84 44.36 -0.07
N PRO A 118 -19.95 43.75 -1.26
CA PRO A 118 -20.04 42.31 -1.38
C PRO A 118 -18.82 41.65 -0.73
N THR A 119 -19.06 40.85 0.28
CA THR A 119 -18.02 40.01 0.90
C THR A 119 -18.11 38.60 0.34
N MET A 120 -16.97 38.03 0.05
CA MET A 120 -16.87 36.63 -0.39
C MET A 120 -15.93 35.89 0.54
N GLU A 121 -16.44 34.89 1.22
CA GLU A 121 -15.67 34.00 2.10
C GLU A 121 -15.22 32.77 1.33
N PHE A 122 -14.00 32.35 1.59
CA PHE A 122 -13.40 31.16 1.02
C PHE A 122 -12.91 30.24 2.13
N ASP A 123 -13.30 28.99 2.07
CA ASP A 123 -12.72 27.90 2.84
C ASP A 123 -12.03 26.95 1.87
N MET A 124 -10.70 26.94 1.88
CA MET A 124 -9.88 26.15 0.96
C MET A 124 -9.08 25.11 1.74
N THR A 125 -9.00 23.90 1.22
CA THR A 125 -8.16 22.85 1.77
C THR A 125 -7.15 22.40 0.71
N PHE A 126 -5.88 22.41 1.09
CA PHE A 126 -4.77 21.95 0.28
C PHE A 126 -4.22 20.65 0.90
N SER A 127 -4.05 19.62 0.11
CA SER A 127 -3.42 18.36 0.55
C SER A 127 -2.00 18.30 0.05
N GLY A 128 -1.07 18.03 0.96
CA GLY A 128 0.35 17.89 0.65
C GLY A 128 0.61 16.57 -0.08
N VAL A 129 1.27 16.70 -1.22
CA VAL A 129 1.75 15.57 -2.05
C VAL A 129 3.27 15.62 -2.06
N ARG A 130 3.94 14.50 -1.88
CA ARG A 130 5.40 14.43 -1.89
C ARG A 130 5.93 14.89 -3.25
N CYS A 131 6.85 15.85 -3.25
CA CYS A 131 7.47 16.35 -4.47
C CYS A 131 8.36 15.26 -5.08
N VAL A 132 7.87 14.64 -6.14
CA VAL A 132 8.61 13.59 -6.88
C VAL A 132 9.84 14.21 -7.63
N LYS A 133 9.81 15.52 -7.92
CA LYS A 133 10.90 16.20 -8.66
C LYS A 133 12.20 16.35 -7.87
N GLU A 134 12.14 16.43 -6.53
CA GLU A 134 13.37 16.48 -5.72
C GLU A 134 14.04 15.13 -5.56
N MET A 135 13.29 14.02 -5.60
CA MET A 135 13.88 12.69 -5.68
C MET A 135 14.61 12.48 -7.01
N ALA A 136 14.07 13.00 -8.13
CA ALA A 136 14.73 12.93 -9.44
C ALA A 136 16.02 13.76 -9.52
N ARG A 137 16.21 14.78 -8.69
CA ARG A 137 17.44 15.60 -8.67
C ARG A 137 18.60 14.99 -7.86
N LYS A 138 18.32 14.09 -6.92
CA LYS A 138 19.36 13.32 -6.20
C LYS A 138 19.76 12.03 -6.90
N GLU A 139 18.99 11.58 -7.88
CA GLU A 139 19.23 10.36 -8.66
C GLU A 139 20.01 10.61 -9.96
N THR A 140 20.97 11.53 -9.98
CA THR A 140 21.98 11.53 -11.03
C THR A 140 23.09 10.55 -10.67
N LEU A 141 22.75 9.29 -10.53
CA LEU A 141 23.70 8.20 -10.50
C LEU A 141 23.17 7.04 -11.32
N THR A 142 23.85 6.87 -12.46
CA THR A 142 23.79 5.76 -13.40
C THR A 142 22.48 5.60 -14.17
N ASN A 143 22.53 6.01 -15.43
CA ASN A 143 21.68 5.56 -16.51
C ASN A 143 21.69 4.03 -16.59
N VAL A 144 20.81 3.40 -15.81
CA VAL A 144 20.22 2.16 -16.25
C VAL A 144 19.02 2.59 -17.08
N GLU A 145 19.13 2.52 -18.40
CA GLU A 145 17.99 2.59 -19.31
C GLU A 145 17.01 1.46 -18.97
N THR A 146 16.27 1.61 -17.89
CA THR A 146 15.06 0.85 -17.67
C THR A 146 13.93 1.63 -18.32
N SER A 147 13.87 1.59 -19.64
CA SER A 147 12.60 1.77 -20.34
C SER A 147 11.72 0.61 -19.87
N GLY A 148 11.00 0.83 -18.78
CA GLY A 148 10.08 -0.13 -18.21
C GLY A 148 9.01 -0.41 -19.24
N GLN A 149 9.19 -1.48 -20.01
CA GLN A 149 8.16 -1.96 -20.89
C GLN A 149 7.05 -2.51 -19.98
N LEU A 150 5.84 -1.94 -20.09
CA LEU A 150 4.70 -2.48 -19.38
C LEU A 150 4.63 -3.99 -19.61
N PRO A 151 4.41 -4.80 -18.56
CA PRO A 151 4.29 -6.23 -18.71
C PRO A 151 3.11 -6.57 -19.63
N ASP A 152 3.20 -7.70 -20.30
CA ASP A 152 2.08 -8.22 -21.06
C ASP A 152 0.95 -8.61 -20.11
N VAL A 153 -0.26 -8.13 -20.44
CA VAL A 153 -1.48 -8.40 -19.68
C VAL A 153 -2.50 -9.01 -20.61
N SER A 154 -2.96 -10.21 -20.29
CA SER A 154 -4.01 -10.87 -21.05
C SER A 154 -5.11 -11.41 -20.15
N ILE A 155 -6.35 -11.36 -20.64
CA ILE A 155 -7.52 -11.97 -20.00
C ILE A 155 -7.94 -13.19 -20.78
N SER A 156 -8.13 -14.31 -20.11
CA SER A 156 -8.60 -15.56 -20.69
C SER A 156 -9.94 -15.96 -20.07
N ARG A 157 -10.91 -16.31 -20.93
CA ARG A 157 -12.23 -16.80 -20.54
C ARG A 157 -12.81 -17.71 -21.64
N GLY A 158 -13.32 -18.87 -21.24
CA GLY A 158 -14.02 -19.78 -22.18
C GLY A 158 -13.20 -20.16 -23.41
N GLY A 159 -11.88 -20.31 -23.27
CA GLY A 159 -10.97 -20.65 -24.39
C GLY A 159 -10.60 -19.46 -25.31
N ARG A 160 -11.11 -18.25 -25.04
CA ARG A 160 -10.68 -17.00 -25.67
C ARG A 160 -9.66 -16.29 -24.80
N THR A 161 -8.64 -15.73 -25.42
CA THR A 161 -7.65 -14.86 -24.75
C THR A 161 -7.60 -13.52 -25.46
N LEU A 162 -7.68 -12.46 -24.69
CA LEU A 162 -7.57 -11.09 -25.14
C LEU A 162 -6.31 -10.46 -24.53
N ASN A 163 -5.42 -9.97 -25.41
CA ASN A 163 -4.30 -9.13 -24.93
C ASN A 163 -4.82 -7.73 -24.69
N ILE A 164 -4.75 -7.27 -23.46
CA ILE A 164 -5.33 -5.98 -23.07
C ILE A 164 -4.60 -4.83 -23.77
N ARG A 165 -3.28 -4.90 -23.91
CA ARG A 165 -2.48 -3.83 -24.53
C ARG A 165 -2.83 -3.58 -26.00
N ASP A 166 -3.29 -4.59 -26.72
CA ASP A 166 -3.65 -4.44 -28.13
C ASP A 166 -5.01 -3.77 -28.33
N SER A 167 -5.86 -3.78 -27.30
CA SER A 167 -7.25 -3.38 -27.39
C SER A 167 -7.63 -2.21 -26.47
N TYR A 168 -6.83 -1.95 -25.43
CA TYR A 168 -7.19 -1.02 -24.35
C TYR A 168 -6.01 -0.19 -23.88
N THR A 169 -6.31 0.96 -23.25
CA THR A 169 -5.33 1.77 -22.52
C THR A 169 -5.36 1.36 -21.06
N ILE A 170 -4.21 0.97 -20.52
CA ILE A 170 -4.09 0.63 -19.09
C ILE A 170 -3.72 1.89 -18.33
N ASP A 171 -4.60 2.34 -17.43
CA ASP A 171 -4.36 3.52 -16.59
C ASP A 171 -3.64 3.15 -15.29
N ARG A 172 -3.84 1.93 -14.82
CA ARG A 172 -3.23 1.44 -13.58
C ARG A 172 -2.98 -0.05 -13.65
N LEU A 173 -1.77 -0.47 -13.29
CA LEU A 173 -1.39 -1.86 -13.15
C LEU A 173 -0.53 -2.03 -11.89
N VAL A 174 -1.15 -2.56 -10.82
CA VAL A 174 -0.49 -2.80 -9.53
C VAL A 174 -0.54 -4.27 -9.20
N VAL A 175 0.62 -4.87 -8.98
CA VAL A 175 0.77 -6.24 -8.50
C VAL A 175 1.23 -6.21 -7.06
N ARG A 176 0.52 -6.93 -6.18
CA ARG A 176 0.86 -7.10 -4.77
C ARG A 176 1.14 -8.55 -4.49
N GLN A 177 2.17 -8.79 -3.70
CA GLN A 177 2.47 -10.10 -3.15
C GLN A 177 2.65 -9.97 -1.64
N SER A 178 1.89 -10.74 -0.89
CA SER A 178 2.03 -10.89 0.56
C SER A 178 2.00 -12.37 0.92
N SER A 179 2.22 -12.71 2.18
CA SER A 179 2.27 -14.11 2.61
C SER A 179 1.01 -14.93 2.26
N VAL A 180 -0.15 -14.29 2.24
CA VAL A 180 -1.45 -14.97 1.99
C VAL A 180 -2.26 -14.29 0.89
N ASP A 181 -1.81 -13.12 0.40
CA ASP A 181 -2.57 -12.31 -0.55
C ASP A 181 -1.68 -11.88 -1.72
N ILE A 182 -2.09 -12.25 -2.93
CA ILE A 182 -1.51 -11.75 -4.17
C ILE A 182 -2.66 -11.21 -5.00
N GLY A 183 -2.60 -9.94 -5.34
CA GLY A 183 -3.62 -9.31 -6.15
C GLY A 183 -3.04 -8.26 -7.09
N PHE A 184 -3.80 -7.95 -8.12
CA PHE A 184 -3.51 -6.84 -9.01
C PHE A 184 -4.80 -6.13 -9.40
N THR A 185 -4.67 -4.88 -9.79
CA THR A 185 -5.76 -4.08 -10.32
C THR A 185 -5.38 -3.55 -11.69
N VAL A 186 -6.24 -3.80 -12.66
CA VAL A 186 -6.12 -3.26 -14.02
C VAL A 186 -7.30 -2.35 -14.27
N ARG A 187 -7.03 -1.13 -14.73
CA ARG A 187 -8.07 -0.19 -15.16
C ARG A 187 -8.00 -0.02 -16.66
N ASP A 188 -9.15 0.03 -17.28
CA ASP A 188 -9.27 0.10 -18.72
C ASP A 188 -10.45 0.94 -19.20
N ASP A 189 -10.47 1.33 -20.48
CA ASP A 189 -11.49 2.18 -21.07
C ASP A 189 -12.81 1.44 -21.30
N LEU A 190 -13.88 1.90 -20.66
CA LEU A 190 -15.23 1.32 -20.72
C LEU A 190 -15.83 1.35 -22.14
N THR A 191 -15.48 2.31 -22.98
CA THR A 191 -16.03 2.45 -24.32
C THR A 191 -15.66 1.26 -25.22
N VAL A 192 -14.53 0.67 -25.00
CA VAL A 192 -14.06 -0.51 -25.75
C VAL A 192 -14.71 -1.78 -25.18
N ILE A 193 -14.89 -1.85 -23.89
CA ILE A 193 -15.50 -2.96 -23.16
C ILE A 193 -16.95 -3.16 -23.54
N SER A 194 -17.74 -2.09 -23.64
CA SER A 194 -19.16 -2.13 -23.99
C SER A 194 -19.41 -2.67 -25.41
N ARG A 195 -18.42 -2.64 -26.30
CA ARG A 195 -18.50 -3.16 -27.66
C ARG A 195 -18.24 -4.67 -27.76
N ASP A 196 -17.36 -5.19 -26.93
CA ASP A 196 -16.96 -6.61 -27.00
C ASP A 196 -17.84 -7.52 -26.12
N GLY A 197 -18.46 -6.99 -25.06
CA GLY A 197 -19.19 -7.80 -24.09
C GLY A 197 -18.34 -8.82 -23.34
N PHE A 198 -17.07 -8.97 -23.73
CA PHE A 198 -16.14 -9.98 -23.21
C PHE A 198 -15.75 -9.66 -21.76
N LEU A 199 -15.68 -8.39 -21.41
CA LEU A 199 -15.28 -7.94 -20.07
C LEU A 199 -16.47 -7.74 -19.10
N THR A 200 -17.72 -7.90 -19.56
CA THR A 200 -18.92 -7.62 -18.74
C THR A 200 -19.26 -8.72 -17.73
N ASP A 201 -18.82 -9.95 -17.93
CA ASP A 201 -19.15 -11.10 -17.07
C ASP A 201 -17.91 -11.79 -16.50
N LEU A 202 -16.88 -11.02 -16.18
CA LEU A 202 -15.58 -11.58 -15.76
C LEU A 202 -15.61 -12.28 -14.39
N CYS A 203 -16.63 -12.03 -13.57
CA CYS A 203 -16.75 -12.58 -12.22
C CYS A 203 -17.48 -13.95 -12.17
N ASP A 204 -17.59 -14.66 -13.28
CA ASP A 204 -18.22 -15.99 -13.31
C ASP A 204 -17.35 -17.11 -12.69
N GLY A 205 -16.17 -16.78 -12.23
CA GLY A 205 -15.21 -17.71 -11.60
C GLY A 205 -14.39 -18.52 -12.61
N THR A 206 -14.56 -18.30 -13.91
CA THR A 206 -13.80 -18.99 -14.98
C THR A 206 -12.77 -18.09 -15.66
N ALA A 207 -12.90 -16.78 -15.48
CA ALA A 207 -11.99 -15.83 -16.09
C ALA A 207 -10.70 -15.70 -15.30
N THR A 208 -9.58 -15.59 -16.02
CA THR A 208 -8.25 -15.38 -15.45
C THR A 208 -7.55 -14.21 -16.14
N VAL A 209 -6.69 -13.54 -15.40
CA VAL A 209 -5.79 -12.52 -15.93
C VAL A 209 -4.37 -13.01 -15.78
N THR A 210 -3.61 -12.93 -16.86
CA THR A 210 -2.18 -13.24 -16.86
C THR A 210 -1.41 -11.92 -16.95
N VAL A 211 -0.52 -11.69 -15.98
CA VAL A 211 0.42 -10.56 -15.98
C VAL A 211 1.82 -11.16 -16.04
N GLN A 212 2.54 -10.90 -17.14
CA GLN A 212 3.77 -11.64 -17.46
C GLN A 212 3.47 -13.15 -17.52
N ASP A 213 4.12 -13.94 -16.69
CA ASP A 213 3.97 -15.39 -16.63
C ASP A 213 3.05 -15.86 -15.48
N ARG A 214 2.39 -14.92 -14.78
CA ARG A 214 1.56 -15.22 -13.60
C ARG A 214 0.08 -15.13 -13.92
N VAL A 215 -0.65 -16.16 -13.54
CA VAL A 215 -2.10 -16.27 -13.74
C VAL A 215 -2.82 -15.94 -12.45
N TYR A 216 -3.78 -15.01 -12.52
CA TYR A 216 -4.63 -14.59 -11.42
C TYR A 216 -6.08 -14.91 -11.73
N SER A 217 -6.81 -15.45 -10.75
CA SER A 217 -8.27 -15.57 -10.82
C SER A 217 -8.92 -14.20 -10.64
N ILE A 218 -9.87 -13.85 -11.49
CA ILE A 218 -10.61 -12.60 -11.33
C ILE A 218 -11.60 -12.74 -10.17
N ILE A 219 -11.49 -11.86 -9.17
CA ILE A 219 -12.33 -11.84 -7.97
C ILE A 219 -13.36 -10.73 -8.00
N ALA A 220 -13.08 -9.64 -8.69
CA ALA A 220 -14.00 -8.54 -8.88
C ALA A 220 -13.75 -7.84 -10.22
N ALA A 221 -14.83 -7.37 -10.85
CA ALA A 221 -14.78 -6.45 -11.96
C ALA A 221 -15.85 -5.38 -11.73
N THR A 222 -15.41 -4.14 -11.56
CA THR A 222 -16.32 -3.00 -11.32
C THR A 222 -16.30 -2.11 -12.53
N VAL A 223 -17.52 -1.83 -13.07
CA VAL A 223 -17.71 -0.93 -14.20
C VAL A 223 -18.06 0.45 -13.67
N GLU A 224 -17.21 1.41 -13.90
CA GLU A 224 -17.46 2.82 -13.64
C GLU A 224 -17.68 3.56 -14.97
N SER A 225 -18.18 4.81 -14.92
CA SER A 225 -18.68 5.52 -16.11
C SER A 225 -17.72 5.55 -17.31
N ASN A 226 -16.42 5.50 -17.10
CA ASN A 226 -15.40 5.60 -18.16
C ASN A 226 -14.37 4.49 -18.16
N HIS A 227 -14.38 3.58 -17.18
CA HIS A 227 -13.38 2.52 -17.09
C HIS A 227 -13.91 1.30 -16.34
N VAL A 228 -13.22 0.19 -16.51
CA VAL A 228 -13.43 -1.03 -15.72
C VAL A 228 -12.22 -1.26 -14.84
N GLU A 229 -12.46 -1.50 -13.56
CA GLU A 229 -11.46 -1.96 -12.61
C GLU A 229 -11.60 -3.47 -12.44
N ILE A 230 -10.52 -4.21 -12.74
CA ILE A 230 -10.46 -5.66 -12.57
C ILE A 230 -9.52 -5.94 -11.41
N SER A 231 -10.00 -6.68 -10.43
CA SER A 231 -9.19 -7.19 -9.32
C SER A 231 -9.01 -8.69 -9.46
N GLY A 232 -7.78 -9.15 -9.39
CA GLY A 232 -7.42 -10.56 -9.44
C GLY A 232 -6.77 -11.03 -8.16
N SER A 233 -6.85 -12.34 -7.91
CA SER A 233 -6.14 -13.02 -6.83
C SER A 233 -5.35 -14.21 -7.39
N PHE A 234 -4.15 -14.40 -6.89
CA PHE A 234 -3.37 -15.60 -7.24
C PHE A 234 -4.02 -16.88 -6.68
N TRP A 235 -4.79 -16.74 -5.62
CA TRP A 235 -5.54 -17.84 -5.01
C TRP A 235 -6.73 -18.24 -5.91
N PRO A 236 -6.82 -19.51 -6.33
CA PRO A 236 -7.98 -20.00 -7.05
C PRO A 236 -9.28 -19.84 -6.25
N VAL A 237 -10.40 -19.62 -6.92
CA VAL A 237 -11.71 -19.45 -6.27
C VAL A 237 -12.05 -20.60 -5.32
N GLN A 238 -11.62 -21.81 -5.63
CA GLN A 238 -11.83 -22.98 -4.76
C GLN A 238 -11.12 -22.88 -3.42
N SER A 239 -10.04 -22.11 -3.31
CA SER A 239 -9.29 -21.89 -2.06
C SER A 239 -10.12 -21.18 -0.99
N GLN A 240 -11.16 -20.48 -1.40
CA GLN A 240 -12.06 -19.73 -0.54
C GLN A 240 -13.31 -20.51 -0.10
N LYS A 241 -13.51 -21.74 -0.60
CA LYS A 241 -14.67 -22.57 -0.25
C LYS A 241 -14.44 -23.30 1.06
N PRO A 242 -15.23 -23.05 2.10
CA PRO A 242 -15.06 -23.74 3.37
C PRO A 242 -15.34 -25.24 3.23
N PHE A 243 -14.64 -26.05 4.01
CA PHE A 243 -14.85 -27.48 4.11
C PHE A 243 -14.66 -27.94 5.57
N MET A 244 -15.26 -29.05 5.91
CA MET A 244 -15.12 -29.64 7.24
C MET A 244 -14.37 -30.96 7.15
N LYS A 245 -13.27 -31.06 7.91
CA LYS A 245 -12.48 -32.30 8.04
C LYS A 245 -11.72 -32.33 9.36
N THR A 246 -11.74 -33.50 10.02
CA THR A 246 -10.91 -33.77 11.21
C THR A 246 -9.64 -34.48 10.77
N TYR A 247 -8.52 -34.05 11.31
CA TYR A 247 -7.21 -34.67 11.15
C TYR A 247 -6.73 -35.14 12.52
N THR A 248 -6.25 -36.38 12.58
CA THR A 248 -5.71 -37.00 13.79
C THR A 248 -4.40 -37.69 13.45
N ASP A 249 -3.45 -37.62 14.38
CA ASP A 249 -2.16 -38.31 14.28
C ASP A 249 -1.46 -38.15 12.93
N THR A 250 -1.28 -36.91 12.52
CA THR A 250 -0.66 -36.54 11.26
C THR A 250 0.54 -35.59 11.48
N THR A 251 1.20 -35.15 10.41
CA THR A 251 2.28 -34.17 10.49
C THR A 251 1.84 -32.82 9.94
N LEU A 252 2.46 -31.73 10.39
CA LEU A 252 2.24 -30.41 9.79
C LEU A 252 2.50 -30.41 8.30
N LYS A 253 3.53 -31.11 7.84
CA LYS A 253 3.85 -31.25 6.42
C LYS A 253 2.69 -31.89 5.63
N ALA A 254 2.14 -32.98 6.09
CA ALA A 254 1.02 -33.66 5.43
C ALA A 254 -0.25 -32.78 5.44
N LEU A 255 -0.53 -32.14 6.58
CA LEU A 255 -1.68 -31.24 6.74
C LEU A 255 -1.58 -30.05 5.78
N PHE A 256 -0.45 -29.35 5.75
CA PHE A 256 -0.24 -28.25 4.83
C PHE A 256 -0.31 -28.66 3.35
N SER A 257 0.28 -29.83 3.02
CA SER A 257 0.25 -30.32 1.65
C SER A 257 -1.18 -30.59 1.17
N GLU A 258 -2.01 -31.20 2.00
CA GLU A 258 -3.43 -31.42 1.69
C GLU A 258 -4.21 -30.11 1.55
N LEU A 259 -3.94 -29.13 2.41
CA LEU A 259 -4.60 -27.81 2.32
C LEU A 259 -4.20 -27.08 1.03
N CYS A 260 -2.94 -27.15 0.61
CA CYS A 260 -2.49 -26.61 -0.67
C CYS A 260 -3.18 -27.32 -1.86
N GLU A 261 -3.27 -28.63 -1.84
CA GLU A 261 -3.98 -29.41 -2.86
C GLU A 261 -5.46 -28.99 -2.96
N ARG A 262 -6.13 -28.87 -1.81
CA ARG A 262 -7.54 -28.40 -1.74
C ARG A 262 -7.71 -26.96 -2.21
N ALA A 263 -6.73 -26.13 -1.94
CA ALA A 263 -6.68 -24.74 -2.44
C ALA A 263 -6.47 -24.70 -3.96
N GLY A 264 -5.97 -25.76 -4.57
CA GLY A 264 -5.60 -25.82 -5.99
C GLY A 264 -4.29 -25.09 -6.31
N ILE A 265 -3.37 -25.06 -5.34
CA ILE A 265 -2.06 -24.45 -5.50
C ILE A 265 -0.95 -25.49 -5.33
N GLU A 266 0.16 -25.29 -6.03
CA GLU A 266 1.34 -26.12 -5.83
C GLU A 266 2.08 -25.67 -4.56
N GLY A 267 2.12 -26.55 -3.54
CA GLY A 267 2.75 -26.29 -2.25
C GLY A 267 4.11 -26.98 -2.12
N ASP A 268 5.13 -26.23 -1.64
CA ASP A 268 6.41 -26.79 -1.18
C ASP A 268 6.52 -26.57 0.33
N VAL A 269 6.24 -27.65 1.10
CA VAL A 269 6.15 -27.60 2.55
C VAL A 269 7.42 -28.15 3.19
N ARG A 270 8.12 -27.30 3.91
CA ARG A 270 9.39 -27.58 4.61
C ARG A 270 9.29 -27.26 6.11
N VAL A 271 8.16 -27.59 6.69
CA VAL A 271 7.87 -27.45 8.13
C VAL A 271 7.67 -28.83 8.71
N ASP A 272 8.37 -29.14 9.80
CA ASP A 272 8.22 -30.38 10.53
C ASP A 272 7.42 -30.14 11.82
N GLY A 273 6.75 -31.19 12.31
CA GLY A 273 6.00 -31.19 13.57
C GLY A 273 4.84 -32.15 13.54
N GLU A 274 4.50 -32.68 14.71
CA GLU A 274 3.40 -33.61 14.89
C GLU A 274 2.10 -32.88 15.22
N VAL A 275 1.00 -33.35 14.61
CA VAL A 275 -0.36 -32.89 14.84
C VAL A 275 -1.18 -34.03 15.39
N SER A 276 -1.53 -33.99 16.66
CA SER A 276 -2.40 -34.98 17.31
C SER A 276 -3.86 -34.81 16.92
N TYR A 277 -4.30 -33.54 16.81
CA TYR A 277 -5.67 -33.21 16.45
C TYR A 277 -5.77 -31.82 15.77
N TYR A 278 -6.53 -31.77 14.70
CA TYR A 278 -6.93 -30.51 14.05
C TYR A 278 -8.32 -30.65 13.42
N LEU A 279 -9.23 -29.74 13.75
CA LEU A 279 -10.55 -29.66 13.12
C LEU A 279 -10.57 -28.45 12.17
N ASN A 280 -10.66 -28.75 10.90
CA ASN A 280 -10.89 -27.71 9.91
C ASN A 280 -12.37 -27.46 9.69
N SER A 281 -12.79 -26.20 9.74
CA SER A 281 -14.15 -25.76 9.39
C SER A 281 -14.13 -24.46 8.54
N ALA A 282 -12.95 -24.05 8.10
CA ALA A 282 -12.72 -22.84 7.33
C ALA A 282 -12.36 -23.18 5.87
N SER A 283 -12.13 -22.17 5.05
CA SER A 283 -11.59 -22.33 3.71
C SER A 283 -10.13 -22.81 3.76
N PRO A 284 -9.61 -23.46 2.70
CA PRO A 284 -8.21 -23.85 2.66
C PRO A 284 -7.25 -22.66 2.88
N MET A 285 -7.55 -21.49 2.31
CA MET A 285 -6.74 -20.28 2.45
C MET A 285 -6.72 -19.80 3.91
N ASP A 286 -7.88 -19.68 4.56
CA ASP A 286 -7.95 -19.24 5.97
C ASP A 286 -7.27 -20.24 6.90
N SER A 287 -7.40 -21.54 6.60
CA SER A 287 -6.79 -22.63 7.36
C SER A 287 -5.27 -22.59 7.24
N LEU A 288 -4.74 -22.36 6.04
CA LEU A 288 -3.31 -22.18 5.80
C LEU A 288 -2.79 -20.98 6.58
N ALA A 289 -3.48 -19.84 6.52
CA ALA A 289 -3.11 -18.64 7.25
C ALA A 289 -3.04 -18.88 8.78
N ALA A 290 -4.09 -19.46 9.36
CA ALA A 290 -4.16 -19.74 10.79
C ALA A 290 -3.08 -20.75 11.26
N LEU A 291 -2.83 -21.79 10.47
CA LEU A 291 -1.79 -22.77 10.77
C LEU A 291 -0.38 -22.18 10.66
N ILE A 292 -0.09 -21.40 9.61
CA ILE A 292 1.20 -20.72 9.42
C ILE A 292 1.49 -19.81 10.61
N GLU A 293 0.51 -19.00 11.03
CA GLU A 293 0.65 -18.14 12.20
C GLU A 293 0.90 -18.94 13.47
N SER A 294 0.08 -19.96 13.72
CA SER A 294 0.10 -20.70 14.96
C SER A 294 1.28 -21.67 15.11
N CYS A 295 1.90 -22.11 14.02
CA CYS A 295 3.12 -22.92 14.05
C CYS A 295 4.42 -22.11 13.91
N GLY A 296 4.34 -20.80 13.70
CA GLY A 296 5.50 -19.94 13.59
C GLY A 296 6.28 -20.10 12.29
N ALA A 297 5.63 -20.59 11.24
CA ALA A 297 6.20 -20.66 9.89
C ALA A 297 6.05 -19.34 9.13
N ILE A 298 6.73 -19.21 8.01
CA ILE A 298 6.51 -18.15 7.03
C ILE A 298 6.09 -18.75 5.71
N SER A 299 5.27 -18.03 4.97
CA SER A 299 4.87 -18.40 3.62
C SER A 299 5.45 -17.44 2.59
N LEU A 300 5.86 -17.99 1.47
CA LEU A 300 6.54 -17.27 0.41
C LEU A 300 6.01 -17.78 -0.94
N TRP A 301 5.90 -16.89 -1.91
CA TRP A 301 5.67 -17.26 -3.30
C TRP A 301 6.99 -17.19 -4.07
N ARG A 302 7.45 -18.31 -4.55
CA ARG A 302 8.68 -18.38 -5.31
C ARG A 302 8.54 -19.36 -6.46
N GLU A 303 8.93 -18.93 -7.65
CA GLU A 303 8.92 -19.77 -8.87
C GLU A 303 7.54 -20.43 -9.12
N GLY A 304 6.45 -19.71 -8.84
CA GLY A 304 5.08 -20.19 -9.01
C GLY A 304 4.58 -21.16 -7.94
N LYS A 305 5.39 -21.45 -6.90
CA LYS A 305 5.04 -22.35 -5.80
C LYS A 305 4.78 -21.60 -4.51
N PHE A 306 3.83 -22.08 -3.76
CA PHE A 306 3.56 -21.60 -2.39
C PHE A 306 4.42 -22.38 -1.41
N MET A 307 5.49 -21.75 -0.95
CA MET A 307 6.41 -22.36 0.01
C MET A 307 5.98 -22.07 1.43
N ILE A 308 5.98 -23.06 2.29
CA ILE A 308 5.78 -22.93 3.74
C ILE A 308 7.04 -23.44 4.43
N VAL A 309 7.75 -22.55 5.10
CA VAL A 309 9.07 -22.84 5.66
C VAL A 309 9.20 -22.30 7.08
N ASP A 310 10.06 -22.88 7.88
CA ASP A 310 10.47 -22.30 9.16
C ASP A 310 11.29 -21.02 8.92
N VAL A 311 11.25 -20.10 9.88
CA VAL A 311 12.07 -18.89 9.82
C VAL A 311 13.54 -19.29 9.77
N PRO A 312 14.30 -18.84 8.76
CA PRO A 312 15.72 -19.18 8.66
C PRO A 312 16.50 -18.57 9.82
N ALA A 313 17.53 -19.27 10.29
CA ALA A 313 18.41 -18.77 11.34
C ALA A 313 19.28 -17.58 10.89
N SER A 314 19.52 -17.46 9.59
CA SER A 314 20.25 -16.34 8.95
C SER A 314 19.73 -16.11 7.55
N ILE A 315 19.76 -14.86 7.11
CA ILE A 315 19.42 -14.47 5.75
C ILE A 315 20.72 -14.32 4.98
N GLY A 316 20.84 -15.06 3.88
CA GLY A 316 22.01 -14.98 2.98
C GLY A 316 22.11 -13.64 2.25
N ASP A 317 23.21 -13.45 1.54
CA ASP A 317 23.39 -12.30 0.66
C ASP A 317 22.38 -12.31 -0.48
N GLY A 318 21.80 -11.17 -0.75
CA GLY A 318 20.81 -10.99 -1.81
C GLY A 318 21.12 -9.80 -2.72
N MET A 319 20.17 -9.52 -3.62
CA MET A 319 20.26 -8.36 -4.50
C MET A 319 20.22 -7.07 -3.67
N VAL A 320 21.05 -6.10 -4.03
CA VAL A 320 21.06 -4.78 -3.39
C VAL A 320 19.87 -3.99 -3.93
N LEU A 321 18.99 -3.55 -3.04
CA LEU A 321 17.95 -2.57 -3.39
C LEU A 321 18.56 -1.16 -3.35
N ASP A 322 18.39 -0.42 -4.43
CA ASP A 322 18.92 0.95 -4.57
C ASP A 322 18.05 1.94 -3.77
N ALA A 323 18.11 1.82 -2.46
CA ALA A 323 17.44 2.71 -1.54
C ALA A 323 18.19 2.81 -0.21
N ARG A 324 18.16 3.99 0.38
CA ARG A 324 18.62 4.24 1.74
C ARG A 324 17.43 4.49 2.63
N VAL A 325 17.37 3.78 3.74
CA VAL A 325 16.28 3.89 4.73
C VAL A 325 16.87 4.37 6.05
N ASP A 326 16.25 5.39 6.62
CA ASP A 326 16.53 5.82 7.98
C ASP A 326 15.57 5.05 8.92
N ALA A 327 16.08 4.00 9.55
CA ALA A 327 15.32 3.18 10.48
C ALA A 327 15.71 3.54 11.93
N GLY A 328 14.69 3.88 12.72
CA GLY A 328 14.81 3.97 14.18
C GLY A 328 14.33 2.65 14.80
N ASN A 329 15.17 2.01 15.61
CA ASN A 329 14.76 0.86 16.42
C ASN A 329 14.43 1.33 17.83
N ASP A 330 13.19 1.10 18.27
CA ASP A 330 12.81 1.25 19.68
C ASP A 330 13.07 -0.08 20.40
N ALA A 331 14.05 -0.08 21.30
CA ALA A 331 14.41 -1.26 22.09
C ALA A 331 13.26 -1.75 23.01
N SER A 332 12.28 -0.88 23.32
CA SER A 332 11.12 -1.21 24.15
C SER A 332 10.11 -2.13 23.42
N GLU A 333 10.12 -2.13 22.09
CA GLU A 333 9.25 -2.98 21.27
C GLU A 333 9.82 -4.36 20.98
N ARG A 334 11.05 -4.64 21.40
CA ARG A 334 11.74 -5.88 21.09
C ARG A 334 11.03 -7.08 21.70
N ILE A 335 10.54 -7.98 20.84
CA ILE A 335 9.91 -9.23 21.25
C ILE A 335 10.98 -10.18 21.76
N THR A 336 10.88 -10.57 23.04
CA THR A 336 11.90 -11.41 23.71
C THR A 336 11.36 -12.76 24.16
N ALA A 337 10.05 -12.92 24.25
CA ALA A 337 9.42 -14.18 24.67
C ALA A 337 8.17 -14.49 23.84
N CYS A 338 7.87 -15.78 23.72
CA CYS A 338 6.62 -16.28 23.15
C CYS A 338 6.08 -17.40 24.05
N VAL A 339 4.80 -17.31 24.38
CA VAL A 339 4.04 -18.42 25.01
C VAL A 339 3.13 -19.00 23.93
N TRP A 340 3.38 -20.24 23.56
CA TRP A 340 2.53 -21.02 22.65
C TRP A 340 1.62 -21.92 23.48
N SER A 341 0.36 -22.05 23.11
CA SER A 341 -0.59 -22.95 23.79
C SER A 341 -1.63 -23.50 22.83
N ASP A 342 -1.93 -24.79 22.95
CA ASP A 342 -3.04 -25.46 22.24
C ASP A 342 -4.31 -25.59 23.11
N GLY A 343 -4.33 -24.95 24.27
CA GLY A 343 -5.42 -25.02 25.24
C GLY A 343 -5.27 -26.18 26.24
N LEU A 344 -4.46 -27.18 25.92
CA LEU A 344 -4.17 -28.33 26.80
C LEU A 344 -2.76 -28.25 27.36
N THR A 345 -1.82 -27.89 26.54
CA THR A 345 -0.40 -27.72 26.87
C THR A 345 0.06 -26.32 26.57
N SER A 346 1.13 -25.89 27.22
CA SER A 346 1.77 -24.62 26.92
C SER A 346 3.29 -24.75 26.98
N GLN A 347 3.95 -24.02 26.09
CA GLN A 347 5.41 -23.92 26.03
C GLN A 347 5.83 -22.47 25.93
N MET A 348 6.89 -22.10 26.65
CA MET A 348 7.49 -20.77 26.56
C MET A 348 8.87 -20.85 25.90
N ALA A 349 9.16 -19.90 25.02
CA ALA A 349 10.48 -19.68 24.44
C ALA A 349 10.93 -18.23 24.70
N GLY A 350 12.27 -18.04 24.83
CA GLY A 350 12.87 -16.74 25.08
C GLY A 350 12.99 -16.37 26.54
N ASN A 351 13.01 -15.07 26.86
CA ASN A 351 13.15 -14.55 28.20
C ASN A 351 12.13 -13.44 28.50
N THR A 352 11.86 -13.20 29.77
CA THR A 352 10.83 -12.26 30.24
C THR A 352 11.32 -10.82 30.39
N LYS A 353 12.51 -10.48 29.89
CA LYS A 353 13.12 -9.13 30.06
C LYS A 353 12.61 -8.07 29.08
N GLY A 354 11.71 -8.42 28.17
CA GLY A 354 11.12 -7.52 27.18
C GLY A 354 9.67 -7.88 26.90
N ARG A 355 9.17 -7.47 25.73
CA ARG A 355 7.79 -7.75 25.32
C ARG A 355 7.61 -9.22 25.02
N GLY A 356 6.60 -9.85 25.64
CA GLY A 356 6.15 -11.21 25.35
C GLY A 356 4.94 -11.19 24.41
N ILE A 357 4.82 -12.24 23.60
CA ILE A 357 3.61 -12.53 22.80
C ILE A 357 3.00 -13.85 23.26
N SER A 358 1.71 -14.02 23.00
CA SER A 358 0.99 -15.27 23.22
C SER A 358 0.41 -15.74 21.88
N VAL A 359 0.66 -17.00 21.54
CA VAL A 359 0.17 -17.65 20.34
C VAL A 359 -0.77 -18.78 20.74
N SER A 360 -2.03 -18.68 20.29
CA SER A 360 -3.01 -19.75 20.42
C SER A 360 -2.88 -20.67 19.21
N SER A 361 -2.56 -21.94 19.45
CA SER A 361 -2.42 -22.88 18.35
C SER A 361 -3.76 -23.21 17.71
N ALA A 362 -3.77 -23.33 16.39
CA ALA A 362 -4.91 -23.83 15.63
C ALA A 362 -5.04 -25.37 15.69
N TYR A 363 -4.02 -26.07 16.19
CA TYR A 363 -3.96 -27.53 16.29
C TYR A 363 -3.44 -27.96 17.66
N SER A 364 -3.74 -29.18 18.07
CA SER A 364 -3.09 -29.84 19.22
C SER A 364 -1.98 -30.75 18.74
N GLY A 365 -0.81 -30.68 19.36
CA GLY A 365 0.35 -31.47 18.96
C GLY A 365 1.66 -30.90 19.47
N GLU A 366 2.71 -31.05 18.68
CA GLU A 366 4.03 -30.56 19.05
C GLU A 366 4.05 -29.03 19.18
N ALA A 367 4.55 -28.56 20.33
CA ALA A 367 4.62 -27.14 20.62
C ALA A 367 5.77 -26.46 19.86
N ARG A 368 5.49 -25.32 19.22
CA ARG A 368 6.42 -24.60 18.37
C ARG A 368 6.76 -23.17 18.87
N ALA A 369 6.82 -22.96 20.17
CA ALA A 369 7.06 -21.65 20.78
C ALA A 369 8.34 -20.96 20.26
N ARG A 370 9.40 -21.71 19.93
CA ARG A 370 10.66 -21.14 19.39
C ARG A 370 10.46 -20.59 17.99
N GLN A 371 9.76 -21.30 17.13
CA GLN A 371 9.44 -20.88 15.76
C GLN A 371 8.51 -19.67 15.77
N CYS A 372 7.49 -19.68 16.63
CA CYS A 372 6.60 -18.52 16.79
C CYS A 372 7.35 -17.28 17.28
N LEU A 373 8.33 -17.44 18.17
CA LEU A 373 9.19 -16.34 18.60
C LEU A 373 10.07 -15.83 17.46
N ALA A 374 10.64 -16.73 16.65
CA ALA A 374 11.45 -16.35 15.49
C ALA A 374 10.62 -15.61 14.43
N GLN A 375 9.42 -16.13 14.11
CA GLN A 375 8.48 -15.48 13.20
C GLN A 375 8.10 -14.09 13.69
N ALA A 376 7.73 -13.95 14.96
CA ALA A 376 7.34 -12.69 15.52
C ALA A 376 8.48 -11.65 15.50
N ARG A 377 9.71 -12.09 15.76
CA ARG A 377 10.90 -11.21 15.64
C ARG A 377 11.17 -10.79 14.21
N LEU A 378 11.09 -11.73 13.26
CA LEU A 378 11.26 -11.42 11.85
C LEU A 378 10.22 -10.40 11.38
N LEU A 379 8.96 -10.58 11.74
CA LEU A 379 7.87 -9.69 11.34
C LEU A 379 7.90 -8.34 12.07
N ALA A 380 8.43 -8.29 13.30
CA ALA A 380 8.60 -7.04 14.03
C ALA A 380 9.76 -6.19 13.47
N ASN A 381 10.81 -6.84 12.98
CA ASN A 381 11.98 -6.18 12.39
C ASN A 381 11.79 -6.03 10.89
N HIS A 382 10.97 -5.07 10.47
CA HIS A 382 10.79 -4.80 9.04
C HIS A 382 11.03 -3.33 8.72
N ILE A 383 11.47 -3.10 7.49
CA ILE A 383 11.62 -1.78 6.88
C ILE A 383 10.81 -1.74 5.59
N VAL A 384 10.33 -0.55 5.26
CA VAL A 384 9.63 -0.29 4.01
C VAL A 384 10.59 0.43 3.08
N VAL A 385 10.81 -0.15 1.92
CA VAL A 385 11.75 0.35 0.91
C VAL A 385 10.98 0.72 -0.34
N GLU A 386 11.02 1.99 -0.72
CA GLU A 386 10.42 2.47 -1.96
C GLU A 386 11.54 2.75 -2.98
N CYS A 387 11.57 1.99 -4.08
CA CYS A 387 12.58 2.13 -5.12
C CYS A 387 12.00 1.77 -6.51
N PRO A 388 12.74 1.96 -7.60
CA PRO A 388 12.36 1.40 -8.90
C PRO A 388 12.13 -0.11 -8.80
N ILE A 389 11.27 -0.67 -9.67
CA ILE A 389 11.03 -2.11 -9.69
C ILE A 389 12.35 -2.84 -9.93
N ALA A 390 12.77 -3.65 -8.97
CA ALA A 390 13.95 -4.50 -9.09
C ALA A 390 13.53 -5.83 -9.75
N LEU A 391 13.92 -6.01 -11.00
CA LEU A 391 13.60 -7.22 -11.76
C LEU A 391 14.16 -8.46 -11.08
N GLY A 392 13.36 -9.49 -10.94
CA GLY A 392 13.73 -10.74 -10.28
C GLY A 392 13.65 -10.71 -8.75
N VAL A 393 13.24 -9.59 -8.15
CA VAL A 393 12.91 -9.52 -6.72
C VAL A 393 11.42 -9.77 -6.55
N GLU A 394 11.10 -10.81 -5.81
CA GLU A 394 9.75 -11.20 -5.46
C GLU A 394 9.66 -11.56 -3.97
N GLN A 395 8.47 -11.86 -3.48
CA GLN A 395 8.31 -12.35 -2.12
C GLN A 395 9.20 -13.56 -1.86
N GLY A 396 9.91 -13.57 -0.75
CA GLY A 396 10.89 -14.61 -0.41
C GLY A 396 12.31 -14.36 -0.92
N SER A 397 12.51 -13.34 -1.76
CA SER A 397 13.85 -12.98 -2.21
C SER A 397 14.70 -12.44 -1.05
N ALA A 398 15.94 -12.92 -0.97
CA ALA A 398 16.95 -12.30 -0.12
C ALA A 398 17.41 -10.98 -0.77
N VAL A 399 17.45 -9.92 0.00
CA VAL A 399 17.88 -8.59 -0.45
C VAL A 399 18.81 -7.95 0.56
N ARG A 400 19.60 -6.99 0.09
CA ARG A 400 20.42 -6.12 0.94
C ARG A 400 19.93 -4.70 0.82
N VAL A 401 19.78 -4.04 1.96
CA VAL A 401 19.29 -2.67 2.04
C VAL A 401 20.25 -1.84 2.87
N GLN A 402 20.51 -0.63 2.44
CA GLN A 402 21.27 0.32 3.23
C GLN A 402 20.38 0.98 4.28
N ILE A 403 20.65 0.70 5.56
CA ILE A 403 20.01 1.36 6.71
C ILE A 403 21.05 2.26 7.35
N ALA A 404 20.84 3.56 7.30
CA ALA A 404 21.84 4.56 7.71
C ALA A 404 23.21 4.30 7.03
N ASP A 405 24.22 3.90 7.78
CA ASP A 405 25.56 3.62 7.27
C ASP A 405 25.90 2.12 7.16
N SER A 406 24.92 1.25 7.41
CA SER A 406 25.10 -0.20 7.43
C SER A 406 24.30 -0.89 6.35
N MET A 407 24.88 -1.93 5.74
CA MET A 407 24.15 -2.84 4.85
C MET A 407 23.56 -3.98 5.67
N VAL A 408 22.25 -4.18 5.54
CA VAL A 408 21.50 -5.21 6.27
C VAL A 408 20.94 -6.21 5.27
N ASN A 409 21.11 -7.50 5.56
CA ASN A 409 20.48 -8.57 4.80
C ASN A 409 19.06 -8.79 5.31
N GLY A 410 18.11 -8.86 4.39
CA GLY A 410 16.70 -9.07 4.69
C GLY A 410 16.02 -9.98 3.68
N ILE A 411 14.81 -10.37 4.02
CA ILE A 411 13.93 -11.15 3.15
C ILE A 411 12.70 -10.31 2.80
N VAL A 412 12.33 -10.28 1.54
CA VAL A 412 11.10 -9.61 1.11
C VAL A 412 9.91 -10.44 1.57
N THR A 413 9.14 -9.92 2.52
CA THR A 413 7.93 -10.59 3.03
C THR A 413 6.67 -10.17 2.29
N GLN A 414 6.69 -8.97 1.73
CA GLN A 414 5.61 -8.43 0.91
C GLN A 414 6.19 -7.43 -0.08
N PHE A 415 5.59 -7.31 -1.26
CA PHE A 415 5.86 -6.18 -2.14
C PHE A 415 4.60 -5.71 -2.88
N GLU A 416 4.61 -4.47 -3.30
CA GLU A 416 3.63 -3.86 -4.18
C GLU A 416 4.38 -3.19 -5.32
N ALA A 417 4.12 -3.60 -6.56
CA ALA A 417 4.74 -3.02 -7.75
C ALA A 417 3.69 -2.30 -8.59
N ASP A 418 3.91 -1.02 -8.85
CA ASP A 418 3.12 -0.23 -9.79
C ASP A 418 3.89 -0.11 -11.11
N TYR A 419 3.42 -0.82 -12.10
CA TYR A 419 4.07 -0.89 -13.42
C TYR A 419 3.84 0.36 -14.27
N MET A 420 2.89 1.23 -13.92
CA MET A 420 2.68 2.49 -14.63
C MET A 420 3.72 3.53 -14.22
N THR A 421 4.05 3.57 -12.94
CA THR A 421 5.08 4.48 -12.40
C THR A 421 6.46 3.84 -12.35
N TRP A 422 6.57 2.55 -12.64
CA TRP A 422 7.79 1.72 -12.53
C TRP A 422 8.42 1.76 -11.15
N ARG A 423 7.59 1.76 -10.12
CA ARG A 423 8.01 1.81 -8.71
C ARG A 423 7.48 0.63 -7.94
N ALA A 424 8.24 0.23 -6.93
CA ALA A 424 7.81 -0.80 -6.00
C ALA A 424 8.07 -0.37 -4.56
N THR A 425 7.18 -0.86 -3.68
CA THR A 425 7.33 -0.79 -2.24
C THR A 425 7.62 -2.20 -1.75
N TYR A 426 8.81 -2.43 -1.23
CA TYR A 426 9.23 -3.70 -0.65
C TYR A 426 9.15 -3.63 0.87
N TYR A 427 8.52 -4.63 1.48
CA TYR A 427 8.55 -4.84 2.92
C TYR A 427 9.64 -5.88 3.21
N VAL A 428 10.74 -5.42 3.76
CA VAL A 428 11.94 -6.24 3.99
C VAL A 428 12.08 -6.51 5.48
N SER A 429 12.01 -7.77 5.86
CA SER A 429 12.23 -8.22 7.24
C SER A 429 13.66 -8.71 7.41
N TYR A 430 14.27 -8.38 8.55
CA TYR A 430 15.65 -8.75 8.88
C TYR A 430 15.75 -9.36 10.29
N ILE A 431 16.82 -10.12 10.52
CA ILE A 431 17.04 -10.85 11.78
C ILE A 431 18.06 -10.13 12.66
#